data_7876ffe2db1c2bd768935e47b4b748bb
#
_entry.id   7876ffe2db1c2bd768935e47b4b748bb
#
_cell.length_a   1.000
_cell.length_b   1.000
_cell.length_c   1.000
_cell.angle_alpha   90.00
_cell.angle_beta   90.00
_cell.angle_gamma   90.00
#
_symmetry.space_group_name_H-M   'P 1'
#
loop_
_entity.id
_entity.type
_entity.pdbx_description
1 polymer ?
#
loop_
_entity_poly.entity_id
_entity_poly.type
_entity_poly.pdbx_seq_one_letter_code
_entity_poly.pdbx_strand_id
1 'polypeptide(L)'
;HTCSIYSEADINSIHWQRADEAVLLEGQGALPYLDVDQIVQVGVESGCDAVHPGYGFLSENSEFATKCEAAGMKFVGPAPSSLDMFGDKVLARKLAVQHGIPVLPGLDHPVTVAEATEFLGSLDERQSAILKAVHGGGGRGVRMLDRDSDVEQAFRGAQAEAAASFGNGDLYIERYIPNVRHIEVQVAGDSTGSISHFWERDCSVQRRHQKILEIAPAPFLSATSRDALLDAAVTLGRAASYENLGT
;
A
#
# COMPACT_ATOMS: atom_id res chain seq x y z
N HIS A 1 -5.59 1.47 -29.08
CA HIS A 1 -6.41 0.27 -28.95
C HIS A 1 -6.41 -0.22 -27.52
N THR A 2 -7.58 -0.57 -26.99
CA THR A 2 -7.78 -0.97 -25.60
C THR A 2 -8.35 -2.39 -25.53
N CYS A 3 -7.69 -3.27 -24.77
CA CYS A 3 -8.22 -4.56 -24.36
C CYS A 3 -8.59 -4.51 -22.88
N SER A 4 -9.81 -4.88 -22.54
CA SER A 4 -10.31 -4.94 -21.16
C SER A 4 -10.53 -6.39 -20.75
N ILE A 5 -10.18 -6.70 -19.50
CA ILE A 5 -10.47 -7.99 -18.88
C ILE A 5 -11.69 -7.87 -17.97
N TYR A 6 -12.49 -8.92 -17.87
CA TYR A 6 -13.64 -8.96 -16.97
C TYR A 6 -13.92 -10.38 -16.48
N SER A 7 -14.51 -10.50 -15.31
CA SER A 7 -15.01 -11.77 -14.76
C SER A 7 -16.50 -11.97 -15.10
N GLU A 8 -17.00 -13.19 -14.93
CA GLU A 8 -18.41 -13.48 -15.12
C GLU A 8 -19.32 -12.61 -14.24
N ALA A 9 -18.86 -12.26 -13.03
CA ALA A 9 -19.60 -11.39 -12.10
C ALA A 9 -19.76 -9.95 -12.66
N ASP A 10 -18.90 -9.52 -13.57
CA ASP A 10 -18.87 -8.18 -14.14
C ASP A 10 -19.47 -8.10 -15.55
N ILE A 11 -20.20 -9.13 -15.97
CA ILE A 11 -20.74 -9.20 -17.34
C ILE A 11 -21.65 -8.02 -17.72
N ASN A 12 -22.22 -7.33 -16.73
CA ASN A 12 -23.05 -6.16 -16.94
C ASN A 12 -22.29 -4.82 -16.71
N SER A 13 -20.98 -4.86 -16.48
CA SER A 13 -20.16 -3.69 -16.18
C SER A 13 -19.82 -2.92 -17.46
N ILE A 14 -19.68 -1.59 -17.35
CA ILE A 14 -19.45 -0.72 -18.50
C ILE A 14 -18.00 -0.79 -18.99
N HIS A 15 -17.03 -1.11 -18.14
CA HIS A 15 -15.60 -1.01 -18.46
C HIS A 15 -15.20 -1.83 -19.69
N TRP A 16 -15.63 -3.09 -19.77
CA TRP A 16 -15.31 -3.93 -20.91
C TRP A 16 -16.13 -3.59 -22.16
N GLN A 17 -17.37 -3.08 -21.98
CA GLN A 17 -18.24 -2.65 -23.10
C GLN A 17 -17.71 -1.39 -23.81
N ARG A 18 -16.80 -0.64 -23.19
CA ARG A 18 -16.20 0.58 -23.73
C ARG A 18 -14.81 0.36 -24.32
N ALA A 19 -14.21 -0.79 -24.11
CA ALA A 19 -12.95 -1.16 -24.73
C ALA A 19 -13.15 -1.57 -26.20
N ASP A 20 -12.07 -1.51 -26.98
CA ASP A 20 -12.07 -1.97 -28.36
C ASP A 20 -12.15 -3.50 -28.43
N GLU A 21 -11.60 -4.17 -27.43
CA GLU A 21 -11.58 -5.62 -27.25
C GLU A 21 -11.81 -5.98 -25.77
N ALA A 22 -12.41 -7.14 -25.51
CA ALA A 22 -12.66 -7.58 -24.15
C ALA A 22 -12.47 -9.10 -24.01
N VAL A 23 -11.81 -9.53 -22.96
CA VAL A 23 -11.54 -10.94 -22.66
C VAL A 23 -12.16 -11.34 -21.33
N LEU A 24 -12.98 -12.39 -21.36
CA LEU A 24 -13.52 -13.01 -20.15
C LEU A 24 -12.45 -13.84 -19.46
N LEU A 25 -12.16 -13.52 -18.20
CA LEU A 25 -11.26 -14.31 -17.37
C LEU A 25 -11.94 -15.59 -16.86
N GLU A 26 -11.18 -16.67 -16.81
CA GLU A 26 -11.64 -17.93 -16.21
C GLU A 26 -11.63 -17.86 -14.70
N GLY A 27 -12.70 -18.34 -14.04
CA GLY A 27 -12.84 -18.38 -12.59
C GLY A 27 -14.07 -17.63 -12.10
N GLN A 28 -14.29 -17.64 -10.78
CA GLN A 28 -15.49 -17.07 -10.15
C GLN A 28 -15.20 -15.85 -9.29
N GLY A 29 -16.14 -14.92 -9.29
CA GLY A 29 -16.10 -13.72 -8.45
C GLY A 29 -14.93 -12.81 -8.80
N ALA A 30 -14.20 -12.36 -7.78
CA ALA A 30 -13.05 -11.45 -7.92
C ALA A 30 -11.71 -12.18 -8.08
N LEU A 31 -11.63 -13.49 -7.86
CA LEU A 31 -10.39 -14.25 -7.90
C LEU A 31 -9.66 -14.19 -9.25
N PRO A 32 -10.35 -14.19 -10.41
CA PRO A 32 -9.69 -14.05 -11.70
C PRO A 32 -8.82 -12.80 -11.84
N TYR A 33 -9.20 -11.70 -11.18
CA TYR A 33 -8.42 -10.46 -11.19
C TYR A 33 -7.14 -10.52 -10.33
N LEU A 34 -6.90 -11.63 -9.63
CA LEU A 34 -5.70 -11.90 -8.85
C LEU A 34 -4.82 -12.98 -9.52
N ASP A 35 -5.28 -13.55 -10.65
CA ASP A 35 -4.53 -14.55 -11.41
C ASP A 35 -3.51 -13.85 -12.33
N VAL A 36 -2.31 -13.70 -11.80
CA VAL A 36 -1.20 -13.02 -12.49
C VAL A 36 -0.90 -13.67 -13.83
N ASP A 37 -0.83 -15.01 -13.89
CA ASP A 37 -0.44 -15.73 -15.08
C ASP A 37 -1.49 -15.61 -16.20
N GLN A 38 -2.75 -15.74 -15.84
CA GLN A 38 -3.86 -15.58 -16.77
C GLN A 38 -3.89 -14.16 -17.36
N ILE A 39 -3.73 -13.12 -16.54
CA ILE A 39 -3.79 -11.73 -17.00
C ILE A 39 -2.61 -11.41 -17.91
N VAL A 40 -1.40 -11.86 -17.57
CA VAL A 40 -0.21 -11.68 -18.42
C VAL A 40 -0.40 -12.40 -19.75
N GLN A 41 -0.90 -13.63 -19.75
CA GLN A 41 -1.19 -14.39 -20.96
C GLN A 41 -2.19 -13.66 -21.86
N VAL A 42 -3.30 -13.18 -21.31
CA VAL A 42 -4.30 -12.39 -22.05
C VAL A 42 -3.66 -11.17 -22.70
N GLY A 43 -2.82 -10.44 -21.95
CA GLY A 43 -2.10 -9.27 -22.47
C GLY A 43 -1.21 -9.60 -23.68
N VAL A 44 -0.46 -10.70 -23.60
CA VAL A 44 0.39 -11.18 -24.71
C VAL A 44 -0.45 -11.61 -25.91
N GLU A 45 -1.50 -12.41 -25.71
CA GLU A 45 -2.36 -12.92 -26.78
C GLU A 45 -3.14 -11.81 -27.47
N SER A 46 -3.54 -10.75 -26.75
CA SER A 46 -4.18 -9.56 -27.30
C SER A 46 -3.20 -8.55 -27.92
N GLY A 47 -1.89 -8.84 -27.91
CA GLY A 47 -0.86 -7.98 -28.50
C GLY A 47 -0.71 -6.65 -27.78
N CYS A 48 -0.96 -6.60 -26.47
CA CYS A 48 -0.81 -5.40 -25.66
C CYS A 48 0.68 -5.05 -25.49
N ASP A 49 1.01 -3.77 -25.59
CA ASP A 49 2.34 -3.22 -25.32
C ASP A 49 2.46 -2.62 -23.91
N ALA A 50 1.33 -2.46 -23.22
CA ALA A 50 1.28 -1.95 -21.84
C ALA A 50 0.09 -2.52 -21.08
N VAL A 51 0.24 -2.60 -19.75
CA VAL A 51 -0.82 -3.01 -18.82
C VAL A 51 -1.04 -1.93 -17.77
N HIS A 52 -2.26 -1.40 -17.68
CA HIS A 52 -2.69 -0.54 -16.59
C HIS A 52 -3.43 -1.36 -15.53
N PRO A 53 -2.88 -1.52 -14.32
CA PRO A 53 -3.45 -2.43 -13.31
C PRO A 53 -4.71 -1.89 -12.63
N GLY A 54 -5.12 -0.66 -12.91
CA GLY A 54 -6.17 0.01 -12.16
C GLY A 54 -5.70 0.39 -10.76
N TYR A 55 -6.58 0.25 -9.77
CA TYR A 55 -6.28 0.39 -8.35
C TYR A 55 -6.83 -0.83 -7.58
N GLY A 56 -6.18 -1.22 -6.48
CA GLY A 56 -6.48 -2.48 -5.80
C GLY A 56 -5.99 -3.71 -6.60
N PHE A 57 -6.47 -4.89 -6.29
CA PHE A 57 -6.07 -6.15 -6.92
C PHE A 57 -4.54 -6.29 -7.07
N LEU A 58 -4.04 -6.28 -8.30
CA LEU A 58 -2.62 -6.45 -8.61
C LEU A 58 -1.85 -5.13 -8.80
N SER A 59 -2.46 -3.98 -8.53
CA SER A 59 -1.81 -2.67 -8.75
C SER A 59 -0.55 -2.45 -7.89
N GLU A 60 -0.46 -3.13 -6.75
CA GLU A 60 0.68 -3.09 -5.83
C GLU A 60 1.45 -4.42 -5.81
N ASN A 61 1.22 -5.29 -6.79
CA ASN A 61 1.84 -6.61 -6.85
C ASN A 61 3.12 -6.58 -7.70
N SER A 62 4.28 -6.74 -7.07
CA SER A 62 5.59 -6.70 -7.73
C SER A 62 5.83 -7.89 -8.67
N GLU A 63 5.27 -9.07 -8.36
CA GLU A 63 5.34 -10.24 -9.22
C GLU A 63 4.60 -9.99 -10.55
N PHE A 64 3.41 -9.39 -10.48
CA PHE A 64 2.65 -9.02 -11.66
C PHE A 64 3.40 -8.02 -12.54
N ALA A 65 3.95 -6.95 -11.94
CA ALA A 65 4.75 -5.97 -12.65
C ALA A 65 5.97 -6.63 -13.33
N THR A 66 6.69 -7.50 -12.60
CA THR A 66 7.85 -8.24 -13.12
C THR A 66 7.47 -9.15 -14.29
N LYS A 67 6.35 -9.88 -14.19
CA LYS A 67 5.90 -10.76 -15.27
C LYS A 67 5.43 -10.01 -16.51
N CYS A 68 4.79 -8.85 -16.34
CA CYS A 68 4.44 -7.96 -17.45
C CYS A 68 5.70 -7.50 -18.21
N GLU A 69 6.72 -7.02 -17.48
CA GLU A 69 7.98 -6.59 -18.08
C GLU A 69 8.72 -7.74 -18.79
N ALA A 70 8.78 -8.91 -18.17
CA ALA A 70 9.37 -10.11 -18.76
C ALA A 70 8.65 -10.56 -20.03
N ALA A 71 7.34 -10.30 -20.14
CA ALA A 71 6.54 -10.56 -21.32
C ALA A 71 6.62 -9.44 -22.40
N GLY A 72 7.44 -8.39 -22.15
CA GLY A 72 7.62 -7.26 -23.08
C GLY A 72 6.52 -6.20 -22.99
N MET A 73 5.66 -6.25 -21.99
CA MET A 73 4.63 -5.25 -21.74
C MET A 73 5.09 -4.26 -20.69
N LYS A 74 4.84 -2.96 -20.92
CA LYS A 74 5.11 -1.94 -19.93
C LYS A 74 4.04 -1.98 -18.82
N PHE A 75 4.46 -2.18 -17.57
CA PHE A 75 3.59 -2.00 -16.43
C PHE A 75 3.39 -0.49 -16.18
N VAL A 76 2.13 -0.02 -16.22
CA VAL A 76 1.79 1.39 -15.96
C VAL A 76 1.65 1.57 -14.45
N GLY A 77 2.76 1.70 -13.78
CA GLY A 77 2.89 1.78 -12.34
C GLY A 77 4.36 1.93 -11.94
N PRO A 78 4.66 1.89 -10.64
CA PRO A 78 6.03 1.92 -10.15
C PRO A 78 6.82 0.68 -10.57
N ALA A 79 8.16 0.80 -10.57
CA ALA A 79 9.03 -0.35 -10.79
C ALA A 79 8.79 -1.46 -9.74
N PRO A 80 8.99 -2.75 -10.08
CA PRO A 80 8.81 -3.86 -9.12
C PRO A 80 9.57 -3.66 -7.80
N SER A 81 10.79 -3.14 -7.87
CA SER A 81 11.59 -2.84 -6.67
C SER A 81 10.97 -1.78 -5.75
N SER A 82 10.28 -0.79 -6.32
CA SER A 82 9.56 0.22 -5.54
C SER A 82 8.30 -0.38 -4.90
N LEU A 83 7.60 -1.27 -5.62
CA LEU A 83 6.44 -1.99 -5.07
C LEU A 83 6.86 -2.87 -3.89
N ASP A 84 7.96 -3.62 -4.00
CA ASP A 84 8.50 -4.43 -2.89
C ASP A 84 8.90 -3.55 -1.70
N MET A 85 9.60 -2.45 -1.95
CA MET A 85 10.08 -1.54 -0.91
C MET A 85 8.93 -0.92 -0.11
N PHE A 86 7.92 -0.39 -0.79
CA PHE A 86 6.80 0.28 -0.13
C PHE A 86 5.70 -0.68 0.31
N GLY A 87 5.65 -1.89 -0.26
CA GLY A 87 4.81 -2.99 0.22
C GLY A 87 5.24 -3.55 1.58
N ASP A 88 6.53 -3.40 1.92
CA ASP A 88 7.10 -3.75 3.23
C ASP A 88 7.22 -2.50 4.12
N LYS A 89 6.38 -2.42 5.16
CA LYS A 89 6.34 -1.26 6.07
C LYS A 89 7.62 -1.06 6.88
N VAL A 90 8.38 -2.13 7.11
CA VAL A 90 9.67 -2.07 7.80
C VAL A 90 10.72 -1.45 6.88
N LEU A 91 10.77 -1.86 5.62
CA LEU A 91 11.69 -1.30 4.62
C LEU A 91 11.36 0.17 4.34
N ALA A 92 10.10 0.50 4.12
CA ALA A 92 9.64 1.88 3.91
C ALA A 92 10.01 2.78 5.09
N ARG A 93 9.82 2.30 6.33
CA ARG A 93 10.19 3.01 7.54
C ARG A 93 11.72 3.23 7.64
N LYS A 94 12.53 2.20 7.36
CA LYS A 94 14.00 2.32 7.35
C LYS A 94 14.47 3.38 6.36
N LEU A 95 13.91 3.37 5.14
CA LEU A 95 14.22 4.37 4.13
C LEU A 95 13.89 5.79 4.63
N ALA A 96 12.73 5.99 5.23
CA ALA A 96 12.33 7.27 5.80
C ALA A 96 13.31 7.76 6.88
N VAL A 97 13.71 6.89 7.81
CA VAL A 97 14.68 7.21 8.87
C VAL A 97 16.04 7.58 8.30
N GLN A 98 16.54 6.83 7.31
CA GLN A 98 17.81 7.10 6.64
C GLN A 98 17.86 8.49 5.98
N HIS A 99 16.71 8.99 5.53
CA HIS A 99 16.58 10.31 4.90
C HIS A 99 16.07 11.40 5.85
N GLY A 100 16.08 11.16 7.17
CA GLY A 100 15.70 12.14 8.17
C GLY A 100 14.21 12.49 8.19
N ILE A 101 13.35 11.66 7.59
CA ILE A 101 11.90 11.84 7.60
C ILE A 101 11.37 11.35 8.94
N PRO A 102 10.58 12.16 9.67
CA PRO A 102 10.02 11.78 10.96
C PRO A 102 9.12 10.55 10.84
N VAL A 103 9.33 9.58 11.72
CA VAL A 103 8.51 8.38 11.84
C VAL A 103 8.03 8.20 13.28
N LEU A 104 6.95 7.47 13.49
CA LEU A 104 6.49 7.15 14.84
C LEU A 104 7.52 6.27 15.57
N PRO A 105 7.68 6.39 16.89
CA PRO A 105 8.46 5.42 17.65
C PRO A 105 7.95 4.00 17.40
N GLY A 106 8.84 3.07 17.13
CA GLY A 106 8.51 1.69 16.80
C GLY A 106 9.77 0.90 16.50
N LEU A 107 9.65 -0.41 16.34
CA LEU A 107 10.76 -1.28 15.99
C LEU A 107 10.92 -1.35 14.46
N ASP A 108 12.14 -1.51 14.00
CA ASP A 108 12.50 -1.48 12.57
C ASP A 108 12.73 -2.89 11.97
N HIS A 109 12.08 -3.88 12.57
CA HIS A 109 12.12 -5.28 12.15
C HIS A 109 10.80 -5.98 12.51
N PRO A 110 10.50 -7.14 11.90
CA PRO A 110 9.40 -8.00 12.34
C PRO A 110 9.62 -8.42 13.80
N VAL A 111 8.56 -8.33 14.61
CA VAL A 111 8.67 -8.53 16.05
C VAL A 111 8.14 -9.90 16.49
N THR A 112 8.63 -10.35 17.63
CA THR A 112 8.10 -11.48 18.41
C THR A 112 7.10 -10.99 19.46
N VAL A 113 6.37 -11.91 20.09
CA VAL A 113 5.49 -11.61 21.24
C VAL A 113 6.26 -10.94 22.37
N ALA A 114 7.48 -11.43 22.66
CA ALA A 114 8.32 -10.90 23.74
C ALA A 114 8.74 -9.44 23.46
N GLU A 115 9.20 -9.15 22.24
CA GLU A 115 9.57 -7.79 21.83
C GLU A 115 8.37 -6.85 21.82
N ALA A 116 7.19 -7.32 21.38
CA ALA A 116 5.96 -6.53 21.42
C ALA A 116 5.55 -6.18 22.86
N THR A 117 5.70 -7.13 23.80
CA THR A 117 5.44 -6.92 25.22
C THR A 117 6.43 -5.93 25.84
N GLU A 118 7.72 -6.06 25.52
CA GLU A 118 8.77 -5.15 25.98
C GLU A 118 8.55 -3.74 25.44
N PHE A 119 8.25 -3.61 24.13
CA PHE A 119 7.96 -2.31 23.52
C PHE A 119 6.77 -1.63 24.19
N LEU A 120 5.64 -2.33 24.37
CA LEU A 120 4.47 -1.80 25.08
C LEU A 120 4.84 -1.40 26.52
N GLY A 121 5.67 -2.21 27.20
CA GLY A 121 6.20 -1.92 28.53
C GLY A 121 7.06 -0.66 28.62
N SER A 122 7.77 -0.31 27.55
CA SER A 122 8.64 0.87 27.47
C SER A 122 7.91 2.19 27.24
N LEU A 123 6.64 2.15 26.80
CA LEU A 123 5.83 3.35 26.61
C LEU A 123 5.35 3.94 27.93
N ASP A 124 4.99 5.22 27.92
CA ASP A 124 4.34 5.85 29.08
C ASP A 124 2.98 5.19 29.38
N GLU A 125 2.52 5.25 30.64
CA GLU A 125 1.28 4.59 31.10
C GLU A 125 0.02 4.95 30.29
N ARG A 126 -0.01 6.15 29.70
CA ARG A 126 -1.16 6.64 28.90
C ARG A 126 -1.00 6.39 27.41
N GLN A 127 0.08 5.78 26.99
CA GLN A 127 0.36 5.50 25.59
C GLN A 127 -0.01 4.05 25.28
N SER A 128 -0.42 3.84 24.04
CA SER A 128 -0.76 2.54 23.49
C SER A 128 0.17 2.22 22.32
N ALA A 129 0.27 0.97 21.98
CA ALA A 129 0.97 0.49 20.79
C ALA A 129 -0.03 -0.03 19.76
N ILE A 130 0.44 -0.21 18.54
CA ILE A 130 -0.32 -0.85 17.48
C ILE A 130 0.57 -1.89 16.78
N LEU A 131 0.07 -3.12 16.70
CA LEU A 131 0.62 -4.18 15.88
C LEU A 131 0.04 -4.04 14.47
N LYS A 132 0.87 -4.21 13.46
CA LYS A 132 0.45 -4.19 12.05
C LYS A 132 1.17 -5.28 11.28
N ALA A 133 0.49 -5.89 10.30
CA ALA A 133 1.13 -6.74 9.33
C ALA A 133 2.25 -5.97 8.60
N VAL A 134 3.42 -6.59 8.43
CA VAL A 134 4.55 -6.02 7.69
C VAL A 134 4.12 -5.78 6.24
N HIS A 135 3.49 -6.77 5.61
CA HIS A 135 2.98 -6.69 4.26
C HIS A 135 1.47 -6.41 4.22
N GLY A 136 1.02 -5.76 3.16
CA GLY A 136 -0.40 -5.49 2.92
C GLY A 136 -0.93 -4.20 3.54
N GLY A 137 -2.25 -4.01 3.46
CA GLY A 137 -2.95 -2.77 3.83
C GLY A 137 -4.42 -3.00 4.18
N GLY A 138 -5.24 -1.94 4.13
CA GLY A 138 -6.68 -2.04 4.35
C GLY A 138 -7.10 -2.37 5.78
N GLY A 139 -6.22 -2.21 6.77
CA GLY A 139 -6.53 -2.43 8.19
C GLY A 139 -6.59 -3.89 8.62
N ARG A 140 -6.21 -4.84 7.77
CA ARG A 140 -6.10 -6.26 8.12
C ARG A 140 -4.78 -6.53 8.84
N GLY A 141 -4.79 -7.47 9.78
CA GLY A 141 -3.62 -7.77 10.62
C GLY A 141 -3.22 -6.60 11.52
N VAL A 142 -4.18 -5.78 11.96
CA VAL A 142 -3.97 -4.63 12.83
C VAL A 142 -4.60 -4.89 14.20
N ARG A 143 -3.83 -4.68 15.29
CA ARG A 143 -4.34 -4.75 16.67
C ARG A 143 -3.76 -3.60 17.49
N MET A 144 -4.64 -2.88 18.15
CA MET A 144 -4.26 -1.90 19.17
C MET A 144 -3.96 -2.65 20.48
N LEU A 145 -2.90 -2.24 21.17
CA LEU A 145 -2.46 -2.76 22.45
C LEU A 145 -2.42 -1.62 23.47
N ASP A 146 -3.09 -1.81 24.57
CA ASP A 146 -3.00 -1.00 25.79
C ASP A 146 -2.39 -1.83 26.93
N ARG A 147 -2.30 -1.23 28.13
CA ARG A 147 -1.68 -1.89 29.28
C ARG A 147 -2.41 -3.14 29.78
N ASP A 148 -3.70 -3.22 29.51
CA ASP A 148 -4.56 -4.31 29.96
C ASP A 148 -4.71 -5.40 28.88
N SER A 149 -4.09 -5.20 27.70
CA SER A 149 -4.21 -6.12 26.57
C SER A 149 -3.46 -7.43 26.82
N ASP A 150 -4.09 -8.55 26.46
CA ASP A 150 -3.40 -9.82 26.28
C ASP A 150 -2.60 -9.77 24.97
N VAL A 151 -1.31 -9.39 25.10
CA VAL A 151 -0.41 -9.20 23.96
C VAL A 151 -0.25 -10.47 23.15
N GLU A 152 -0.17 -11.64 23.81
CA GLU A 152 -0.01 -12.93 23.10
C GLU A 152 -1.25 -13.25 22.26
N GLN A 153 -2.44 -13.11 22.83
CA GLN A 153 -3.68 -13.36 22.09
C GLN A 153 -3.86 -12.39 20.92
N ALA A 154 -3.60 -11.10 21.14
CA ALA A 154 -3.67 -10.07 20.11
C ALA A 154 -2.69 -10.32 18.98
N PHE A 155 -1.45 -10.69 19.32
CA PHE A 155 -0.38 -11.01 18.39
C PHE A 155 -0.74 -12.21 17.50
N ARG A 156 -1.14 -13.33 18.12
CA ARG A 156 -1.53 -14.55 17.38
C ARG A 156 -2.72 -14.30 16.45
N GLY A 157 -3.70 -13.52 16.91
CA GLY A 157 -4.86 -13.13 16.10
C GLY A 157 -4.47 -12.27 14.89
N ALA A 158 -3.59 -11.27 15.09
CA ALA A 158 -3.08 -10.44 14.00
C ALA A 158 -2.23 -11.24 13.01
N GLN A 159 -1.36 -12.12 13.51
CA GLN A 159 -0.50 -12.98 12.70
C GLN A 159 -1.31 -13.94 11.80
N ALA A 160 -2.32 -14.61 12.36
CA ALA A 160 -3.18 -15.50 11.60
C ALA A 160 -3.96 -14.76 10.51
N GLU A 161 -4.48 -13.55 10.82
CA GLU A 161 -5.18 -12.70 9.86
C GLU A 161 -4.24 -12.20 8.75
N ALA A 162 -3.02 -11.80 9.10
CA ALA A 162 -2.00 -11.36 8.14
C ALA A 162 -1.60 -12.51 7.21
N ALA A 163 -1.30 -13.70 7.75
CA ALA A 163 -0.97 -14.88 6.98
C ALA A 163 -2.09 -15.28 6.01
N ALA A 164 -3.34 -15.26 6.46
CA ALA A 164 -4.49 -15.60 5.62
C ALA A 164 -4.77 -14.56 4.53
N SER A 165 -4.49 -13.28 4.81
CA SER A 165 -4.81 -12.18 3.88
C SER A 165 -3.68 -11.86 2.89
N PHE A 166 -2.43 -12.06 3.29
CA PHE A 166 -1.25 -11.60 2.56
C PHE A 166 -0.20 -12.69 2.33
N GLY A 167 -0.45 -13.92 2.79
CA GLY A 167 0.51 -15.02 2.69
C GLY A 167 1.72 -14.93 3.64
N ASN A 168 1.83 -13.84 4.42
CA ASN A 168 2.90 -13.60 5.38
C ASN A 168 2.31 -13.13 6.71
N GLY A 169 2.71 -13.78 7.81
CA GLY A 169 2.25 -13.48 9.16
C GLY A 169 3.17 -12.56 9.97
N ASP A 170 4.20 -11.98 9.36
CA ASP A 170 5.12 -11.09 10.05
C ASP A 170 4.42 -9.80 10.50
N LEU A 171 4.66 -9.43 11.75
CA LEU A 171 4.09 -8.23 12.35
C LEU A 171 5.21 -7.27 12.77
N TYR A 172 4.93 -5.97 12.72
CA TYR A 172 5.76 -4.95 13.36
C TYR A 172 4.94 -4.15 14.38
N ILE A 173 5.61 -3.41 15.25
CA ILE A 173 4.97 -2.64 16.33
C ILE A 173 5.44 -1.19 16.29
N GLU A 174 4.50 -0.27 16.53
CA GLU A 174 4.79 1.14 16.70
C GLU A 174 3.85 1.76 17.74
N ARG A 175 4.20 2.96 18.20
CA ARG A 175 3.35 3.72 19.12
C ARG A 175 2.06 4.11 18.40
N TYR A 176 0.92 3.86 19.04
CA TYR A 176 -0.37 4.35 18.59
C TYR A 176 -0.59 5.80 19.03
N ILE A 177 -1.03 6.63 18.11
CA ILE A 177 -1.42 8.02 18.37
C ILE A 177 -2.92 8.15 18.13
N PRO A 178 -3.74 8.42 19.17
CA PRO A 178 -5.16 8.64 19.01
C PRO A 178 -5.45 10.02 18.39
N ASN A 179 -6.64 10.16 17.78
CA ASN A 179 -7.14 11.44 17.28
C ASN A 179 -6.21 12.15 16.29
N VAL A 180 -5.61 11.38 15.37
CA VAL A 180 -4.76 11.90 14.30
C VAL A 180 -5.57 12.30 13.07
N ARG A 181 -4.99 13.17 12.25
CA ARG A 181 -5.40 13.34 10.86
C ARG A 181 -4.57 12.44 9.96
N HIS A 182 -5.22 11.86 8.98
CA HIS A 182 -4.58 11.10 7.91
C HIS A 182 -4.36 12.03 6.72
N ILE A 183 -3.14 12.46 6.52
CA ILE A 183 -2.75 13.31 5.41
C ILE A 183 -1.82 12.49 4.50
N GLU A 184 -2.08 12.54 3.21
CA GLU A 184 -1.26 11.88 2.20
C GLU A 184 -0.82 12.87 1.12
N VAL A 185 0.29 12.60 0.45
CA VAL A 185 0.83 13.42 -0.63
C VAL A 185 0.86 12.63 -1.92
N GLN A 186 0.19 13.14 -2.95
CA GLN A 186 0.28 12.58 -4.30
C GLN A 186 1.61 12.95 -4.93
N VAL A 187 2.36 11.96 -5.39
CA VAL A 187 3.63 12.14 -6.10
C VAL A 187 3.57 11.58 -7.51
N ALA A 188 4.43 12.10 -8.36
CA ALA A 188 4.72 11.55 -9.68
C ALA A 188 6.23 11.59 -9.92
N GLY A 189 6.76 10.49 -10.42
CA GLY A 189 8.15 10.33 -10.82
C GLY A 189 8.26 9.99 -12.30
N ASP A 190 9.34 10.45 -12.92
CA ASP A 190 9.70 10.08 -14.28
C ASP A 190 10.96 9.22 -14.33
N SER A 191 11.27 8.65 -15.49
CA SER A 191 12.43 7.80 -15.71
C SER A 191 13.78 8.55 -15.65
N THR A 192 13.78 9.87 -15.50
CA THR A 192 15.00 10.68 -15.31
C THR A 192 15.34 10.87 -13.84
N GLY A 193 14.50 10.39 -12.91
CA GLY A 193 14.62 10.57 -11.47
C GLY A 193 14.05 11.88 -10.95
N SER A 194 13.30 12.61 -11.79
CA SER A 194 12.58 13.81 -11.35
C SER A 194 11.30 13.41 -10.62
N ILE A 195 11.12 13.94 -9.42
CA ILE A 195 9.92 13.71 -8.60
C ILE A 195 9.22 15.04 -8.38
N SER A 196 7.91 15.05 -8.66
CA SER A 196 7.01 16.16 -8.37
C SER A 196 5.89 15.72 -7.43
N HIS A 197 5.31 16.66 -6.69
CA HIS A 197 4.09 16.42 -5.91
C HIS A 197 2.89 17.15 -6.52
N PHE A 198 1.69 16.63 -6.25
CA PHE A 198 0.40 17.24 -6.62
C PHE A 198 -0.39 17.64 -5.38
N TRP A 199 0.29 18.17 -4.38
CA TRP A 199 -0.27 18.57 -3.09
C TRP A 199 -0.75 17.37 -2.26
N GLU A 200 -1.30 17.70 -1.10
CA GLU A 200 -1.78 16.74 -0.12
C GLU A 200 -3.30 16.60 -0.15
N ARG A 201 -3.76 15.45 0.36
CA ARG A 201 -5.17 15.17 0.65
C ARG A 201 -5.35 14.89 2.14
N ASP A 202 -6.46 15.36 2.72
CA ASP A 202 -6.94 14.93 4.04
C ASP A 202 -7.92 13.76 3.85
N CYS A 203 -7.53 12.59 4.33
CA CYS A 203 -8.27 11.34 4.25
C CYS A 203 -8.74 10.87 5.64
N SER A 204 -8.91 11.79 6.60
CA SER A 204 -9.23 11.45 7.99
C SER A 204 -10.63 10.89 8.18
N VAL A 205 -11.57 11.17 7.26
CA VAL A 205 -12.94 10.63 7.33
C VAL A 205 -12.95 9.21 6.81
N GLN A 206 -12.87 8.26 7.73
CA GLN A 206 -12.76 6.83 7.43
C GLN A 206 -13.83 6.03 8.15
N ARG A 207 -14.23 4.91 7.55
CA ARG A 207 -15.06 3.88 8.18
C ARG A 207 -14.31 2.55 8.13
N ARG A 208 -13.99 1.97 9.30
CA ARG A 208 -13.24 0.71 9.39
C ARG A 208 -11.94 0.73 8.57
N HIS A 209 -11.18 1.83 8.68
CA HIS A 209 -9.94 2.09 7.94
C HIS A 209 -10.09 2.24 6.41
N GLN A 210 -11.31 2.40 5.91
CA GLN A 210 -11.58 2.76 4.51
C GLN A 210 -11.86 4.26 4.41
N LYS A 211 -11.19 4.93 3.50
CA LYS A 211 -11.41 6.34 3.18
C LYS A 211 -12.80 6.53 2.59
N ILE A 212 -13.61 7.42 3.18
CA ILE A 212 -14.98 7.75 2.72
C ILE A 212 -15.01 9.12 2.07
N LEU A 213 -14.25 10.07 2.61
CA LEU A 213 -14.15 11.43 2.09
C LEU A 213 -12.69 11.83 2.05
N GLU A 214 -12.27 12.34 0.91
CA GLU A 214 -10.95 12.90 0.68
C GLU A 214 -11.11 14.37 0.25
N ILE A 215 -10.32 15.26 0.85
CA ILE A 215 -10.36 16.69 0.60
C ILE A 215 -8.97 17.16 0.16
N ALA A 216 -8.89 17.77 -0.99
CA ALA A 216 -7.66 18.35 -1.52
C ALA A 216 -7.85 19.85 -1.86
N PRO A 217 -6.91 20.71 -1.44
CA PRO A 217 -5.84 20.47 -0.47
C PRO A 217 -6.39 20.30 0.96
N ALA A 218 -5.57 19.74 1.88
CA ALA A 218 -5.95 19.57 3.28
C ALA A 218 -6.23 20.92 3.97
N PRO A 219 -7.47 21.16 4.49
CA PRO A 219 -7.91 22.53 4.83
C PRO A 219 -7.28 23.11 6.10
N PHE A 220 -6.72 22.26 6.98
CA PHE A 220 -6.28 22.67 8.32
C PHE A 220 -4.77 22.53 8.56
N LEU A 221 -3.98 22.31 7.52
CA LEU A 221 -2.53 22.29 7.64
C LEU A 221 -1.98 23.70 7.69
N SER A 222 -1.03 23.95 8.60
CA SER A 222 -0.20 25.15 8.54
C SER A 222 0.70 25.12 7.31
N ALA A 223 1.09 26.27 6.79
CA ALA A 223 2.03 26.35 5.66
C ALA A 223 3.31 25.55 5.97
N THR A 224 3.90 25.72 7.14
CA THR A 224 5.11 25.02 7.57
C THR A 224 4.93 23.49 7.59
N SER A 225 3.79 23.00 8.11
CA SER A 225 3.53 21.55 8.12
C SER A 225 3.30 21.00 6.72
N ARG A 226 2.64 21.78 5.86
CA ARG A 226 2.43 21.42 4.46
C ARG A 226 3.75 21.30 3.73
N ASP A 227 4.59 22.33 3.79
CA ASP A 227 5.88 22.35 3.12
C ASP A 227 6.75 21.15 3.59
N ALA A 228 6.81 20.89 4.90
CA ALA A 228 7.55 19.76 5.44
C ALA A 228 7.04 18.39 4.94
N LEU A 229 5.71 18.23 4.79
CA LEU A 229 5.11 17.01 4.25
C LEU A 229 5.43 16.82 2.76
N LEU A 230 5.31 17.89 1.98
CA LEU A 230 5.60 17.86 0.54
C LEU A 230 7.07 17.56 0.28
N ASP A 231 7.99 18.19 1.03
CA ASP A 231 9.43 17.95 0.95
C ASP A 231 9.78 16.50 1.36
N ALA A 232 9.17 15.98 2.41
CA ALA A 232 9.36 14.60 2.85
C ALA A 232 8.91 13.60 1.77
N ALA A 233 7.74 13.82 1.14
CA ALA A 233 7.23 12.97 0.08
C ALA A 233 8.14 12.95 -1.15
N VAL A 234 8.61 14.11 -1.59
CA VAL A 234 9.56 14.24 -2.71
C VAL A 234 10.90 13.59 -2.37
N THR A 235 11.38 13.76 -1.14
CA THR A 235 12.63 13.15 -0.66
C THR A 235 12.52 11.63 -0.68
N LEU A 236 11.42 11.08 -0.17
CA LEU A 236 11.17 9.63 -0.15
C LEU A 236 11.07 9.05 -1.57
N GLY A 237 10.34 9.73 -2.45
CA GLY A 237 10.22 9.34 -3.86
C GLY A 237 11.57 9.31 -4.57
N ARG A 238 12.42 10.32 -4.37
CA ARG A 238 13.78 10.36 -4.92
C ARG A 238 14.66 9.24 -4.38
N ALA A 239 14.61 9.01 -3.07
CA ALA A 239 15.39 7.95 -2.43
C ALA A 239 15.03 6.55 -2.95
N ALA A 240 13.79 6.35 -3.36
CA ALA A 240 13.30 5.09 -3.93
C ALA A 240 13.40 5.02 -5.46
N SER A 241 13.92 6.07 -6.13
CA SER A 241 13.86 6.18 -7.61
C SER A 241 12.45 5.88 -8.13
N TYR A 242 11.45 6.50 -7.49
CA TYR A 242 10.04 6.19 -7.75
C TYR A 242 9.61 6.68 -9.13
N GLU A 243 8.95 5.82 -9.89
CA GLU A 243 8.39 6.15 -11.21
C GLU A 243 6.86 6.04 -11.19
N ASN A 244 6.23 6.78 -12.10
CA ASN A 244 4.78 6.89 -12.24
C ASN A 244 4.11 7.57 -11.03
N LEU A 245 2.83 7.29 -10.81
CA LEU A 245 2.00 7.92 -9.79
C LEU A 245 1.99 7.10 -8.51
N GLY A 246 2.04 7.79 -7.37
CA GLY A 246 1.95 7.17 -6.05
C GLY A 246 1.51 8.12 -4.97
N THR A 247 1.28 7.57 -3.79
CA THR A 247 0.83 8.31 -2.62
C THR A 247 1.60 7.85 -1.39
#